data_9c2ecf6e0aa7e671581bd26712028b9c
#
_entry.id   9c2ecf6e0aa7e671581bd26712028b9c
#
_cell.length_a   1.000
_cell.length_b   1.000
_cell.length_c   1.000
_cell.angle_alpha   90.00
_cell.angle_beta   90.00
_cell.angle_gamma   90.00
#
_symmetry.space_group_name_H-M   'P 1'
#
loop_
_entity.id
_entity.type
_entity.pdbx_description
1 polymer ?
#
loop_
_entity_poly.entity_id
_entity_poly.type
_entity_poly.pdbx_seq_one_letter_code
_entity_poly.pdbx_strand_id
1 'polypeptide(L)'
;MYDIIIIGAGAAGMTSALYALRNGKKVLVLEGESLGGQIATSPRLENFPSIKEISGEAFADNLYEQIDALGAEVEIEKAVRIEKKAEGDFLVHTEYGQYE
;
A
#
# COMPACT_ATOMS: atom_id res chain seq x y z
N MET A 1 -17.12 -2.10 0.16
CA MET A 1 -16.40 -2.99 -0.79
C MET A 1 -15.34 -2.20 -1.56
N TYR A 2 -14.16 -2.75 -1.70
CA TYR A 2 -13.05 -2.12 -2.41
C TYR A 2 -12.90 -2.75 -3.78
N ASP A 3 -12.39 -1.97 -4.74
CA ASP A 3 -12.02 -2.53 -6.04
C ASP A 3 -10.72 -3.32 -5.91
N ILE A 4 -9.78 -2.82 -5.11
CA ILE A 4 -8.47 -3.43 -4.92
C ILE A 4 -8.07 -3.32 -3.44
N ILE A 5 -7.60 -4.44 -2.89
CA ILE A 5 -6.99 -4.45 -1.56
C ILE A 5 -5.52 -4.85 -1.76
N ILE A 6 -4.62 -3.98 -1.32
CA ILE A 6 -3.18 -4.19 -1.46
C ILE A 6 -2.61 -4.60 -0.12
N ILE A 7 -1.88 -5.70 -0.11
CA ILE A 7 -1.24 -6.21 1.10
C ILE A 7 0.24 -5.86 1.03
N GLY A 8 0.63 -4.94 1.89
CA GLY A 8 1.98 -4.44 1.94
C GLY A 8 2.10 -3.01 1.43
N ALA A 9 2.60 -2.11 2.28
CA ALA A 9 2.78 -0.69 1.97
C ALA A 9 4.26 -0.34 1.77
N GLY A 10 4.98 -1.20 1.07
CA GLY A 10 6.31 -0.88 0.57
C GLY A 10 6.21 -0.08 -0.72
N ALA A 11 7.33 0.14 -1.39
CA ALA A 11 7.35 0.92 -2.63
C ALA A 11 6.44 0.33 -3.70
N ALA A 12 6.45 -0.99 -3.87
CA ALA A 12 5.62 -1.64 -4.88
C ALA A 12 4.12 -1.52 -4.56
N GLY A 13 3.74 -1.76 -3.31
CA GLY A 13 2.33 -1.67 -2.89
C GLY A 13 1.78 -0.27 -3.02
N MET A 14 2.51 0.73 -2.53
CA MET A 14 2.07 2.12 -2.62
C MET A 14 2.06 2.63 -4.06
N THR A 15 3.00 2.19 -4.90
CA THR A 15 3.01 2.54 -6.32
C THR A 15 1.78 1.93 -7.02
N SER A 16 1.46 0.68 -6.72
CA SER A 16 0.24 0.04 -7.25
C SER A 16 -1.01 0.81 -6.85
N ALA A 17 -1.07 1.25 -5.59
CA ALA A 17 -2.18 2.05 -5.09
C ALA A 17 -2.31 3.37 -5.85
N LEU A 18 -1.17 4.04 -6.09
CA LEU A 18 -1.15 5.31 -6.83
C LEU A 18 -1.80 5.16 -8.21
N TYR A 19 -1.38 4.16 -8.97
CA TYR A 19 -1.93 3.96 -10.31
C TYR A 19 -3.39 3.53 -10.28
N ALA A 20 -3.79 2.67 -9.35
CA ALA A 20 -5.18 2.27 -9.21
C ALA A 20 -6.08 3.46 -8.88
N LEU A 21 -5.65 4.30 -7.94
CA LEU A 21 -6.40 5.50 -7.56
C LEU A 21 -6.52 6.49 -8.72
N ARG A 22 -5.47 6.65 -9.50
CA ARG A 22 -5.50 7.52 -10.68
C ARG A 22 -6.47 7.00 -11.75
N ASN A 23 -6.78 5.71 -11.73
CA ASN A 23 -7.77 5.10 -12.61
C ASN A 23 -9.17 5.05 -11.98
N GLY A 24 -9.37 5.77 -10.89
CA GLY A 24 -10.69 5.91 -10.27
C GLY A 24 -11.12 4.72 -9.43
N LYS A 25 -10.20 3.86 -9.04
CA LYS A 25 -10.52 2.68 -8.23
C LYS A 25 -10.56 3.01 -6.74
N LYS A 26 -11.37 2.28 -5.99
CA LYS A 26 -11.41 2.39 -4.54
C LYS A 26 -10.40 1.39 -3.96
N VAL A 27 -9.40 1.90 -3.23
CA VAL A 27 -8.24 1.13 -2.82
C VAL A 27 -8.08 1.14 -1.31
N LEU A 28 -7.86 -0.05 -0.75
CA LEU A 28 -7.43 -0.23 0.64
C LEU A 28 -6.02 -0.80 0.64
N VAL A 29 -5.14 -0.24 1.45
CA VAL A 29 -3.78 -0.75 1.65
C VAL A 29 -3.67 -1.24 3.09
N LEU A 30 -3.24 -2.48 3.26
CA LEU A 30 -3.02 -3.09 4.57
C LEU A 30 -1.52 -3.28 4.80
N GLU A 31 -1.01 -2.81 5.93
CA GLU A 31 0.39 -2.95 6.27
C GLU A 31 0.53 -3.59 7.65
N GLY A 32 1.29 -4.67 7.73
CA GLY A 32 1.43 -5.44 8.96
C GLY A 32 2.44 -4.87 9.97
N GLU A 33 3.32 -3.99 9.54
CA GLU A 33 4.37 -3.44 10.40
C GLU A 33 4.43 -1.92 10.30
N SER A 34 5.14 -1.39 9.30
CA SER A 34 5.30 0.05 9.14
C SER A 34 5.27 0.44 7.67
N LEU A 35 4.79 1.65 7.40
CA LEU A 35 4.72 2.18 6.04
C LEU A 35 6.12 2.29 5.43
N GLY A 36 6.20 2.00 4.13
CA GLY A 36 7.43 2.06 3.37
C GLY A 36 8.22 0.75 3.35
N GLY A 37 7.92 -0.18 4.27
CA GLY A 37 8.61 -1.48 4.31
C GLY A 37 10.12 -1.33 4.41
N GLN A 38 10.84 -2.17 3.70
CA GLN A 38 12.31 -2.16 3.74
C GLN A 38 12.93 -0.88 3.18
N ILE A 39 12.26 -0.23 2.23
CA ILE A 39 12.80 0.98 1.63
C ILE A 39 12.89 2.13 2.63
N ALA A 40 11.99 2.19 3.60
CA ALA A 40 11.98 3.22 4.61
C ALA A 40 13.20 3.15 5.54
N THR A 41 13.85 1.99 5.61
CA THR A 41 15.04 1.80 6.45
C THR A 41 16.34 2.10 5.70
N SER A 42 16.28 2.35 4.40
CA SER A 42 17.45 2.67 3.61
C SER A 42 17.89 4.12 3.87
N PRO A 43 19.14 4.35 4.28
CA PRO A 43 19.57 5.72 4.56
C PRO A 43 19.70 6.58 3.30
N ARG A 44 19.88 5.95 2.14
CA ARG A 44 20.07 6.68 0.89
C ARG A 44 19.68 5.82 -0.31
N LEU A 45 18.85 6.38 -1.18
CA LEU A 45 18.45 5.76 -2.44
C LEU A 45 19.10 6.54 -3.59
N GLU A 46 19.75 5.84 -4.50
CA GLU A 46 20.45 6.46 -5.63
C GLU A 46 20.02 5.88 -6.98
N ASN A 47 19.29 4.77 -6.96
CA ASN A 47 18.98 4.03 -8.18
C ASN A 47 17.52 4.20 -8.63
N PHE A 48 16.81 5.21 -8.14
CA PHE A 48 15.46 5.46 -8.59
C PHE A 48 15.47 6.47 -9.73
N PRO A 49 14.84 6.15 -10.87
CA PRO A 49 14.80 7.07 -12.00
C PRO A 49 14.22 8.44 -11.62
N SER A 50 14.82 9.49 -12.13
CA SER A 50 14.45 10.89 -11.93
C SER A 50 14.74 11.47 -10.55
N ILE A 51 15.21 10.66 -9.61
CA ILE A 51 15.62 11.13 -8.29
C ILE A 51 17.09 10.78 -8.12
N LYS A 52 17.94 11.80 -7.98
CA LYS A 52 19.37 11.58 -7.87
C LYS A 52 19.76 10.92 -6.56
N GLU A 53 19.18 11.41 -5.46
CA GLU A 53 19.46 10.88 -4.13
C GLU A 53 18.35 11.30 -3.17
N ILE A 54 17.89 10.36 -2.34
CA ILE A 54 16.87 10.61 -1.34
C ILE A 54 16.97 9.53 -0.25
N SER A 55 16.61 9.85 1.00
CA SER A 55 16.53 8.82 2.03
C SER A 55 15.32 7.93 1.77
N GLY A 56 15.39 6.68 2.21
CA GLY A 56 14.27 5.76 2.11
C GLY A 56 13.03 6.26 2.84
N GLU A 57 13.23 6.87 4.02
CA GLU A 57 12.13 7.45 4.79
C GLU A 57 11.43 8.57 4.03
N ALA A 58 12.20 9.51 3.47
CA ALA A 58 11.61 10.61 2.69
C ALA A 58 10.92 10.09 1.44
N PHE A 59 11.47 9.09 0.78
CA PHE A 59 10.85 8.46 -0.39
C PHE A 59 9.51 7.84 -0.02
N ALA A 60 9.47 7.09 1.07
CA ALA A 60 8.24 6.45 1.54
C ALA A 60 7.18 7.48 1.94
N ASP A 61 7.58 8.53 2.64
CA ASP A 61 6.67 9.59 3.05
C ASP A 61 6.07 10.31 1.85
N ASN A 62 6.88 10.63 0.85
CA ASN A 62 6.40 11.28 -0.38
C ASN A 62 5.37 10.41 -1.10
N LEU A 63 5.64 9.11 -1.18
CA LEU A 63 4.75 8.18 -1.85
C LEU A 63 3.43 8.02 -1.08
N TYR A 64 3.51 7.94 0.25
CA TYR A 64 2.33 7.88 1.09
C TYR A 64 1.47 9.13 0.92
N GLU A 65 2.08 10.32 0.92
CA GLU A 65 1.35 11.57 0.73
C GLU A 65 0.62 11.60 -0.61
N GLN A 66 1.23 11.07 -1.66
CA GLN A 66 0.58 11.01 -2.97
C GLN A 66 -0.67 10.14 -2.95
N ILE A 67 -0.61 8.95 -2.35
CA ILE A 67 -1.77 8.07 -2.32
C ILE A 67 -2.83 8.56 -1.35
N ASP A 68 -2.44 9.17 -0.25
CA ASP A 68 -3.37 9.75 0.71
C ASP A 68 -4.17 10.89 0.07
N ALA A 69 -3.50 11.75 -0.68
CA ALA A 69 -4.14 12.87 -1.38
C ALA A 69 -5.18 12.39 -2.41
N LEU A 70 -5.01 11.19 -2.94
CA LEU A 70 -5.93 10.60 -3.92
C LEU A 70 -7.03 9.75 -3.26
N GLY A 71 -7.07 9.69 -1.94
CA GLY A 71 -8.14 9.02 -1.21
C GLY A 71 -7.89 7.56 -0.85
N ALA A 72 -6.64 7.12 -0.80
CA ALA A 72 -6.33 5.79 -0.33
C ALA A 72 -6.77 5.61 1.12
N GLU A 73 -7.34 4.45 1.42
CA GLU A 73 -7.53 4.03 2.80
C GLU A 73 -6.35 3.15 3.17
N VAL A 74 -5.65 3.49 4.25
CA VAL A 74 -4.47 2.75 4.70
C VAL A 74 -4.69 2.36 6.16
N GLU A 75 -4.58 1.06 6.43
CA GLU A 75 -4.73 0.52 7.77
C GLU A 75 -3.48 -0.26 8.16
N ILE A 76 -3.00 -0.03 9.38
CA ILE A 76 -1.88 -0.79 9.93
C ILE A 76 -2.44 -2.04 10.59
N GLU A 77 -2.73 -3.03 9.76
CA GLU A 77 -3.29 -4.32 10.16
C GLU A 77 -2.64 -5.42 9.35
N LYS A 78 -2.25 -6.47 10.01
CA LYS A 78 -1.63 -7.61 9.33
C LYS A 78 -2.69 -8.50 8.69
N ALA A 79 -2.60 -8.68 7.37
CA ALA A 79 -3.45 -9.65 6.66
C ALA A 79 -3.00 -11.06 7.04
N VAL A 80 -3.95 -11.88 7.48
CA VAL A 80 -3.65 -13.24 7.95
C VAL A 80 -4.23 -14.32 7.06
N ARG A 81 -5.24 -13.98 6.24
CA ARG A 81 -5.86 -14.96 5.34
C ARG A 81 -6.63 -14.25 4.24
N ILE A 82 -6.61 -14.84 3.05
CA ILE A 82 -7.44 -14.41 1.92
C ILE A 82 -8.38 -15.53 1.59
N GLU A 83 -9.66 -15.21 1.50
CA GLU A 83 -10.70 -16.18 1.17
C GLU A 83 -11.39 -15.74 -0.12
N LYS A 84 -11.47 -16.65 -1.09
CA LYS A 84 -12.23 -16.39 -2.31
C LYS A 84 -13.67 -16.85 -2.11
N LYS A 85 -14.60 -15.94 -2.27
CA LYS A 85 -16.02 -16.24 -2.11
C LYS A 85 -16.58 -16.92 -3.34
N ALA A 86 -17.71 -17.63 -3.15
CA ALA A 86 -18.32 -18.39 -4.24
C ALA A 86 -18.73 -17.52 -5.43
N GLU A 87 -19.10 -16.26 -5.19
CA GLU A 87 -19.49 -15.31 -6.23
C GLU A 87 -18.29 -14.64 -6.91
N GLY A 88 -17.06 -14.99 -6.53
CA GLY A 88 -15.85 -14.49 -7.17
C GLY A 88 -15.15 -13.35 -6.46
N ASP A 89 -15.79 -12.73 -5.46
CA ASP A 89 -15.15 -11.69 -4.65
C ASP A 89 -14.18 -12.30 -3.66
N PHE A 90 -13.32 -11.45 -3.09
CA PHE A 90 -12.35 -11.86 -2.09
C PHE A 90 -12.69 -11.26 -0.73
N LEU A 91 -12.32 -11.98 0.32
CA LEU A 91 -12.44 -11.51 1.69
C LEU A 91 -11.06 -11.59 2.31
N VAL A 92 -10.54 -10.44 2.77
CA VAL A 92 -9.22 -10.39 3.41
C VAL A 92 -9.42 -10.28 4.91
N HIS A 93 -8.88 -11.25 5.62
CA HIS A 93 -8.96 -11.29 7.09
C HIS A 93 -7.69 -10.70 7.70
N THR A 94 -7.87 -9.85 8.71
CA THR A 94 -6.76 -9.30 9.48
C THR A 94 -6.91 -9.71 10.94
N GLU A 95 -5.98 -9.28 11.78
CA GLU A 95 -6.04 -9.50 13.23
C GLU A 95 -7.25 -8.82 13.88
N TYR A 96 -7.81 -7.80 13.26
CA TYR A 96 -8.85 -6.97 13.83
C TYR A 96 -10.20 -7.09 13.13
N GLY A 97 -10.26 -7.73 11.99
CA GLY A 97 -11.53 -7.85 11.26
C GLY A 97 -11.34 -8.40 9.86
N GLN A 98 -12.22 -7.96 8.97
CA GLN A 98 -12.19 -8.44 7.59
C GLN A 98 -12.64 -7.34 6.63
N TYR A 99 -12.14 -7.41 5.40
CA TYR A 99 -12.43 -6.45 4.35
C TYR A 99 -12.77 -7.16 3.05
N GLU A 100 -13.67 -6.58 2.31
CA GLU A 100 -14.13 -7.14 1.04
C GLU A 100 -13.82 -6.25 -0.15
#